data_ae2a96a91969ad9d6e1523c3498b4cdf
#
_entry.id   ae2a96a91969ad9d6e1523c3498b4cdf
#
_cell.length_a   1.000
_cell.length_b   1.000
_cell.length_c   1.000
_cell.angle_alpha   90.00
_cell.angle_beta   90.00
_cell.angle_gamma   90.00
#
_symmetry.space_group_name_H-M   'P 1'
#
loop_
_entity.id
_entity.type
_entity.pdbx_description
1 polymer ?
#
loop_
_entity_poly.entity_id
_entity_poly.type
_entity_poly.pdbx_seq_one_letter_code
_entity_poly.pdbx_strand_id
1 'polypeptide(L)'
;LVSMKCRMLDNMLWMDKLKSEMKKLYLECVALPMPTGIEFKHNFDFSITTPLPPLDWYALIKYAKGYIGENMHPIVVALHNAVPCFCFDTYGVLKYARCVCVEESSKIYDIMSRFSLLDNRINAYSRFWKCPPVDIVINQILYFDVIACQKTALNYYNNYEQMMSSILEVFKSK
;
A
#
# COMPACT_ATOMS: atom_id res chain seq x y z
N LEU A 1 4.40 -2.86 8.59
CA LEU A 1 4.02 -4.08 7.85
C LEU A 1 4.64 -4.08 6.45
N VAL A 2 5.10 -5.24 5.99
CA VAL A 2 5.67 -5.43 4.65
C VAL A 2 4.91 -6.56 3.96
N SER A 3 4.39 -6.30 2.75
CA SER A 3 3.63 -7.28 1.96
C SER A 3 4.02 -7.21 0.49
N MET A 4 4.74 -8.21 0.01
CA MET A 4 5.26 -8.25 -1.37
C MET A 4 4.72 -9.47 -2.12
N LYS A 5 4.73 -9.41 -3.45
CA LYS A 5 4.51 -10.59 -4.31
C LYS A 5 5.84 -11.28 -4.61
N CYS A 6 5.80 -12.59 -4.77
CA CYS A 6 7.00 -13.40 -4.98
C CYS A 6 7.92 -12.97 -6.14
N ARG A 7 7.40 -12.24 -7.12
CA ARG A 7 8.16 -11.86 -8.32
C ARG A 7 9.13 -10.67 -8.13
N MET A 8 8.95 -9.89 -7.07
CA MET A 8 9.81 -8.72 -6.83
C MET A 8 11.00 -9.02 -5.92
N LEU A 9 11.09 -10.24 -5.43
CA LEU A 9 11.82 -10.60 -4.22
C LEU A 9 13.13 -11.34 -4.44
N ASP A 10 13.67 -11.37 -5.62
CA ASP A 10 15.06 -11.81 -5.80
C ASP A 10 16.07 -10.85 -5.13
N ASN A 11 15.56 -9.83 -4.43
CA ASN A 11 16.39 -8.86 -3.74
C ASN A 11 16.31 -8.99 -2.21
N MET A 12 16.72 -10.15 -1.69
CA MET A 12 16.87 -10.38 -0.25
C MET A 12 17.74 -9.30 0.42
N LEU A 13 18.78 -8.81 -0.28
CA LEU A 13 19.65 -7.74 0.21
C LEU A 13 18.88 -6.44 0.48
N TRP A 14 17.90 -6.12 -0.36
CA TRP A 14 17.05 -4.94 -0.14
C TRP A 14 16.18 -5.10 1.12
N MET A 15 15.61 -6.30 1.33
CA MET A 15 14.79 -6.61 2.51
C MET A 15 15.63 -6.61 3.79
N ASP A 16 16.84 -7.15 3.74
CA ASP A 16 17.76 -7.16 4.88
C ASP A 16 18.20 -5.73 5.23
N LYS A 17 18.45 -4.91 4.21
CA LYS A 17 18.74 -3.48 4.41
C LYS A 17 17.54 -2.75 5.00
N LEU A 18 16.32 -2.98 4.50
CA LEU A 18 15.10 -2.40 5.07
C LEU A 18 14.95 -2.77 6.54
N LYS A 19 15.07 -4.06 6.89
CA LYS A 19 15.03 -4.55 8.27
C LYS A 19 16.05 -3.83 9.15
N SER A 20 17.29 -3.75 8.68
CA SER A 20 18.38 -3.12 9.42
C SER A 20 18.14 -1.64 9.67
N GLU A 21 17.71 -0.89 8.65
CA GLU A 21 17.46 0.55 8.78
C GLU A 21 16.23 0.83 9.66
N MET A 22 15.14 0.05 9.52
CA MET A 22 13.96 0.18 10.39
C MET A 22 14.31 -0.11 11.84
N LYS A 23 15.15 -1.10 12.12
CA LYS A 23 15.58 -1.43 13.48
C LYS A 23 16.37 -0.28 14.14
N LYS A 24 17.15 0.50 13.39
CA LYS A 24 17.81 1.71 13.90
C LYS A 24 16.80 2.79 14.33
N LEU A 25 15.60 2.76 13.78
CA LEU A 25 14.50 3.66 14.12
C LEU A 25 13.57 3.08 15.20
N TYR A 26 13.98 2.00 15.84
CA TYR A 26 13.17 1.25 16.83
C TYR A 26 11.83 0.74 16.25
N LEU A 27 11.83 0.39 14.96
CA LEU A 27 10.68 -0.17 14.25
C LEU A 27 11.01 -1.59 13.81
N GLU A 28 10.06 -2.51 13.98
CA GLU A 28 10.18 -3.87 13.51
C GLU A 28 9.48 -4.06 12.16
N CYS A 29 10.14 -4.77 11.25
CA CYS A 29 9.53 -5.23 10.01
C CYS A 29 8.76 -6.53 10.28
N VAL A 30 7.47 -6.52 10.01
CA VAL A 30 6.61 -7.69 10.14
C VAL A 30 6.10 -8.08 8.76
N ALA A 31 6.33 -9.32 8.34
CA ALA A 31 5.80 -9.83 7.09
C ALA A 31 4.28 -10.03 7.20
N LEU A 32 3.55 -9.47 6.24
CA LEU A 32 2.12 -9.67 6.07
C LEU A 32 1.91 -10.45 4.75
N PRO A 33 1.73 -11.78 4.81
CA PRO A 33 1.45 -12.59 3.63
C PRO A 33 0.15 -12.15 2.93
N MET A 34 -0.01 -12.56 1.68
CA MET A 34 -1.26 -12.36 0.96
C MET A 34 -2.40 -13.08 1.66
N PRO A 35 -3.65 -12.56 1.63
CA PRO A 35 -4.81 -13.25 2.19
C PRO A 35 -5.02 -14.67 1.64
N THR A 36 -4.47 -14.95 0.47
CA THR A 36 -4.45 -16.30 -0.15
C THR A 36 -3.44 -17.26 0.46
N GLY A 37 -2.66 -16.83 1.47
CA GLY A 37 -1.61 -17.62 2.08
C GLY A 37 -0.30 -17.67 1.28
N ILE A 38 -0.19 -16.90 0.20
CA ILE A 38 1.07 -16.82 -0.57
C ILE A 38 2.08 -16.00 0.24
N GLU A 39 3.10 -16.70 0.72
CA GLU A 39 4.23 -16.10 1.42
C GLU A 39 5.28 -15.60 0.43
N PHE A 40 6.04 -14.62 0.87
CA PHE A 40 7.22 -14.14 0.17
C PHE A 40 8.48 -14.44 1.00
N LYS A 41 9.63 -14.58 0.34
CA LYS A 41 10.91 -14.83 1.03
C LYS A 41 11.35 -13.56 1.75
N HIS A 42 11.68 -13.70 3.03
CA HIS A 42 12.19 -12.59 3.86
C HIS A 42 12.98 -13.16 5.06
N ASN A 43 13.79 -12.28 5.69
CA ASN A 43 14.52 -12.56 6.93
C ASN A 43 14.00 -11.70 8.10
N PHE A 44 12.72 -11.28 8.07
CA PHE A 44 12.11 -10.56 9.20
C PHE A 44 11.92 -11.50 10.39
N ASP A 45 12.03 -10.94 11.59
CA ASP A 45 11.90 -11.71 12.83
C ASP A 45 10.45 -12.12 13.10
N PHE A 46 9.48 -11.40 12.48
CA PHE A 46 8.06 -11.64 12.66
C PHE A 46 7.35 -11.81 11.33
N SER A 47 6.44 -12.77 11.29
CA SER A 47 5.51 -12.99 10.18
C SER A 47 4.11 -13.26 10.72
N ILE A 48 3.11 -12.71 10.04
CA ILE A 48 1.71 -12.95 10.38
C ILE A 48 1.28 -14.27 9.76
N THR A 49 0.67 -15.12 10.56
CA THR A 49 0.10 -16.40 10.09
C THR A 49 -1.22 -16.15 9.37
N THR A 50 -1.39 -16.73 8.20
CA THR A 50 -2.63 -16.69 7.41
C THR A 50 -3.31 -18.07 7.40
N PRO A 51 -4.63 -18.16 7.16
CA PRO A 51 -5.56 -17.09 6.88
C PRO A 51 -5.93 -16.26 8.12
N LEU A 52 -6.22 -14.98 7.91
CA LEU A 52 -6.74 -14.08 8.94
C LEU A 52 -8.20 -13.73 8.66
N PRO A 53 -9.03 -13.57 9.70
CA PRO A 53 -10.33 -12.91 9.55
C PRO A 53 -10.17 -11.51 8.93
N PRO A 54 -11.08 -11.08 8.06
CA PRO A 54 -10.97 -9.79 7.39
C PRO A 54 -10.84 -8.59 8.32
N LEU A 55 -11.50 -8.62 9.48
CA LEU A 55 -11.43 -7.55 10.48
C LEU A 55 -10.06 -7.50 11.17
N ASP A 56 -9.47 -8.65 11.46
CA ASP A 56 -8.13 -8.72 12.06
C ASP A 56 -7.08 -8.22 11.09
N TRP A 57 -7.19 -8.61 9.81
CA TRP A 57 -6.34 -8.12 8.75
C TRP A 57 -6.44 -6.59 8.57
N TYR A 58 -7.67 -6.05 8.59
CA TYR A 58 -7.92 -4.61 8.58
C TYR A 58 -7.28 -3.92 9.79
N ALA A 59 -7.48 -4.47 10.99
CA ALA A 59 -6.94 -3.91 12.23
C ALA A 59 -5.41 -3.89 12.24
N LEU A 60 -4.76 -4.94 11.77
CA LEU A 60 -3.31 -4.99 11.62
C LEU A 60 -2.77 -3.83 10.79
N ILE A 61 -3.41 -3.53 9.66
CA ILE A 61 -2.98 -2.41 8.81
C ILE A 61 -3.28 -1.08 9.48
N LYS A 62 -4.50 -0.91 10.01
CA LYS A 62 -4.94 0.33 10.66
C LYS A 62 -4.03 0.75 11.82
N TYR A 63 -3.53 -0.19 12.59
CA TYR A 63 -2.71 0.09 13.78
C TYR A 63 -1.21 -0.07 13.53
N ALA A 64 -0.80 -0.36 12.29
CA ALA A 64 0.61 -0.38 11.93
C ALA A 64 1.21 1.02 11.94
N LYS A 65 2.51 1.12 12.22
CA LYS A 65 3.28 2.36 12.07
C LYS A 65 3.53 2.74 10.61
N GLY A 66 3.39 1.79 9.70
CA GLY A 66 3.48 2.01 8.27
C GLY A 66 3.22 0.72 7.50
N TYR A 67 2.94 0.86 6.20
CA TYR A 67 2.75 -0.23 5.27
C TYR A 67 3.63 -0.05 4.02
N ILE A 68 4.37 -1.08 3.67
CA ILE A 68 5.16 -1.15 2.43
C ILE A 68 4.72 -2.38 1.66
N GLY A 69 4.27 -2.21 0.40
CA GLY A 69 3.82 -3.39 -0.33
C GLY A 69 3.32 -3.12 -1.74
N GLU A 70 2.84 -4.21 -2.38
CA GLU A 70 2.37 -4.23 -3.76
C GLU A 70 0.84 -4.32 -3.87
N ASN A 71 0.15 -4.61 -2.77
CA ASN A 71 -1.25 -4.97 -2.81
C ASN A 71 -2.16 -3.74 -2.66
N MET A 72 -3.15 -3.62 -3.54
CA MET A 72 -4.06 -2.49 -3.54
C MET A 72 -4.90 -2.39 -2.26
N HIS A 73 -5.50 -3.49 -1.78
CA HIS A 73 -6.39 -3.43 -0.62
C HIS A 73 -5.71 -2.91 0.65
N PRO A 74 -4.49 -3.39 1.04
CA PRO A 74 -3.78 -2.79 2.17
C PRO A 74 -3.47 -1.30 1.98
N ILE A 75 -3.13 -0.86 0.77
CA ILE A 75 -2.91 0.56 0.48
C ILE A 75 -4.19 1.35 0.72
N VAL A 76 -5.34 0.88 0.23
CA VAL A 76 -6.63 1.54 0.48
C VAL A 76 -6.91 1.64 1.98
N VAL A 77 -6.72 0.56 2.73
CA VAL A 77 -6.92 0.56 4.19
C VAL A 77 -5.95 1.53 4.87
N ALA A 78 -4.68 1.54 4.46
CA ALA A 78 -3.68 2.47 5.00
C ALA A 78 -4.07 3.93 4.76
N LEU A 79 -4.44 4.29 3.53
CA LEU A 79 -4.84 5.66 3.16
C LEU A 79 -6.09 6.12 3.92
N HIS A 80 -7.12 5.28 4.02
CA HIS A 80 -8.34 5.63 4.75
C HIS A 80 -8.15 5.74 6.27
N ASN A 81 -7.09 5.17 6.82
CA ASN A 81 -6.74 5.30 8.23
C ASN A 81 -5.51 6.21 8.46
N ALA A 82 -5.06 6.91 7.42
CA ALA A 82 -3.87 7.77 7.42
C ALA A 82 -2.61 7.08 7.98
N VAL A 83 -2.46 5.81 7.66
CA VAL A 83 -1.25 5.04 7.97
C VAL A 83 -0.21 5.32 6.89
N PRO A 84 1.01 5.74 7.25
CA PRO A 84 2.09 5.95 6.30
C PRO A 84 2.29 4.74 5.38
N CYS A 85 2.33 4.95 4.07
CA CYS A 85 2.47 3.82 3.15
C CYS A 85 3.36 4.14 1.96
N PHE A 86 4.01 3.08 1.43
CA PHE A 86 4.75 3.11 0.18
C PHE A 86 4.32 1.93 -0.70
N CYS A 87 4.09 2.18 -1.98
CA CYS A 87 3.56 1.18 -2.90
C CYS A 87 4.51 0.87 -4.06
N PHE A 88 4.80 -0.41 -4.25
CA PHE A 88 5.36 -0.96 -5.48
C PHE A 88 4.19 -1.32 -6.41
N ASP A 89 3.83 -0.41 -7.29
CA ASP A 89 2.67 -0.56 -8.15
C ASP A 89 2.94 -1.53 -9.29
N THR A 90 2.29 -2.68 -9.22
CA THR A 90 2.35 -3.73 -10.25
C THR A 90 1.08 -3.80 -11.10
N TYR A 91 0.20 -2.82 -11.00
CA TYR A 91 -1.04 -2.70 -11.78
C TYR A 91 -0.84 -1.77 -12.96
N GLY A 92 -1.73 -1.90 -13.93
CA GLY A 92 -1.74 -1.05 -15.11
C GLY A 92 -1.71 -1.84 -16.42
N VAL A 93 -1.91 -1.13 -17.51
CA VAL A 93 -1.90 -1.68 -18.87
C VAL A 93 -0.52 -1.55 -19.47
N LEU A 94 0.00 -2.65 -20.01
CA LEU A 94 1.27 -2.66 -20.71
C LEU A 94 1.08 -2.42 -22.22
N LYS A 95 1.89 -1.53 -22.76
CA LYS A 95 2.01 -1.24 -24.19
C LYS A 95 3.42 -1.60 -24.69
N TYR A 96 3.62 -1.48 -26.00
CA TYR A 96 4.92 -1.68 -26.67
C TYR A 96 5.60 -3.01 -26.29
N ALA A 97 4.97 -4.12 -26.67
CA ALA A 97 5.46 -5.47 -26.37
C ALA A 97 5.70 -5.72 -24.86
N ARG A 98 4.87 -5.13 -24.01
CA ARG A 98 4.93 -5.21 -22.53
C ARG A 98 6.16 -4.54 -21.90
N CYS A 99 6.75 -3.58 -22.59
CA CYS A 99 7.92 -2.85 -22.08
C CYS A 99 7.55 -1.62 -21.27
N VAL A 100 6.44 -0.96 -21.60
CA VAL A 100 6.03 0.31 -20.99
C VAL A 100 4.67 0.17 -20.34
N CYS A 101 4.56 0.55 -19.08
CA CYS A 101 3.30 0.68 -18.36
C CYS A 101 2.68 2.06 -18.62
N VAL A 102 1.37 2.08 -18.92
CA VAL A 102 0.59 3.31 -18.91
C VAL A 102 0.22 3.58 -17.46
N GLU A 103 0.90 4.50 -16.80
CA GLU A 103 0.80 4.72 -15.34
C GLU A 103 -0.62 5.06 -14.90
N GLU A 104 -1.30 5.94 -15.63
CA GLU A 104 -2.66 6.40 -15.33
C GLU A 104 -3.71 5.29 -15.45
N SER A 105 -3.36 4.16 -16.06
CA SER A 105 -4.24 2.98 -16.11
C SER A 105 -4.22 2.15 -14.82
N SER A 106 -3.30 2.44 -13.91
CA SER A 106 -3.19 1.72 -12.64
C SER A 106 -4.20 2.23 -11.62
N LYS A 107 -4.89 1.29 -10.96
CA LYS A 107 -5.77 1.60 -9.81
C LYS A 107 -5.00 2.20 -8.62
N ILE A 108 -3.74 1.82 -8.45
CA ILE A 108 -2.87 2.38 -7.41
C ILE A 108 -2.51 3.81 -7.78
N TYR A 109 -2.18 4.08 -9.05
CA TYR A 109 -1.94 5.45 -9.51
C TYR A 109 -3.16 6.34 -9.24
N ASP A 110 -4.36 5.90 -9.63
CA ASP A 110 -5.59 6.68 -9.43
C ASP A 110 -5.80 7.01 -7.94
N ILE A 111 -5.73 6.04 -7.03
CA ILE A 111 -5.96 6.32 -5.62
C ILE A 111 -4.85 7.17 -5.00
N MET A 112 -3.57 6.87 -5.30
CA MET A 112 -2.45 7.65 -4.75
C MET A 112 -2.44 9.10 -5.24
N SER A 113 -2.83 9.34 -6.51
CA SER A 113 -2.96 10.69 -7.06
C SER A 113 -4.04 11.51 -6.34
N ARG A 114 -5.17 10.89 -6.02
CA ARG A 114 -6.27 11.53 -5.28
C ARG A 114 -5.89 11.93 -3.86
N PHE A 115 -4.95 11.21 -3.25
CA PHE A 115 -4.37 11.54 -1.94
C PHE A 115 -3.13 12.45 -2.05
N SER A 116 -2.72 12.86 -3.27
CA SER A 116 -1.49 13.62 -3.52
C SER A 116 -0.22 12.92 -3.04
N LEU A 117 -0.18 11.59 -3.15
CA LEU A 117 0.88 10.71 -2.63
C LEU A 117 1.60 9.93 -3.75
N LEU A 118 1.72 10.51 -4.96
CA LEU A 118 2.40 9.82 -6.07
C LEU A 118 3.89 9.56 -5.77
N ASP A 119 4.52 10.38 -4.92
CA ASP A 119 5.91 10.16 -4.49
C ASP A 119 6.08 8.94 -3.56
N ASN A 120 4.98 8.48 -2.95
CA ASN A 120 4.93 7.25 -2.15
C ASN A 120 4.65 6.00 -3.00
N ARG A 121 4.83 6.10 -4.30
CA ARG A 121 4.59 5.02 -5.26
C ARG A 121 5.74 4.92 -6.25
N ILE A 122 6.08 3.71 -6.62
CA ILE A 122 6.94 3.44 -7.77
C ILE A 122 6.23 2.51 -8.77
N ASN A 123 6.34 2.83 -10.07
CA ASN A 123 5.85 1.94 -11.11
C ASN A 123 6.78 0.74 -11.24
N ALA A 124 6.35 -0.38 -10.68
CA ALA A 124 7.09 -1.64 -10.67
C ALA A 124 6.61 -2.65 -11.74
N TYR A 125 5.68 -2.24 -12.60
CA TYR A 125 5.12 -3.09 -13.65
C TYR A 125 5.89 -3.01 -14.98
N SER A 126 6.65 -1.95 -15.17
CA SER A 126 7.50 -1.80 -16.35
C SER A 126 8.68 -2.78 -16.32
N ARG A 127 9.07 -3.31 -17.48
CA ARG A 127 10.28 -4.14 -17.61
C ARG A 127 11.56 -3.41 -17.18
N PHE A 128 11.55 -2.09 -17.22
CA PHE A 128 12.70 -1.25 -16.91
C PHE A 128 12.70 -0.66 -15.51
N TRP A 129 11.74 -1.06 -14.65
CA TRP A 129 11.73 -0.57 -13.28
C TRP A 129 12.98 -1.01 -12.51
N LYS A 130 13.41 -0.15 -11.59
CA LYS A 130 14.49 -0.45 -10.66
C LYS A 130 13.95 -0.32 -9.25
N CYS A 131 14.36 -1.23 -8.38
CA CYS A 131 14.03 -1.13 -6.97
C CYS A 131 14.62 0.17 -6.39
N PRO A 132 13.82 1.02 -5.72
CA PRO A 132 14.32 2.26 -5.15
C PRO A 132 15.30 1.96 -4.01
N PRO A 133 16.23 2.86 -3.73
CA PRO A 133 17.02 2.79 -2.52
C PRO A 133 16.13 2.72 -1.26
N VAL A 134 16.54 1.94 -0.28
CA VAL A 134 15.76 1.73 0.95
C VAL A 134 15.52 3.03 1.71
N ASP A 135 16.50 3.91 1.76
CA ASP A 135 16.43 5.22 2.40
C ASP A 135 15.34 6.12 1.80
N ILE A 136 15.12 6.07 0.49
CA ILE A 136 14.01 6.79 -0.15
C ILE A 136 12.66 6.27 0.38
N VAL A 137 12.48 4.95 0.42
CA VAL A 137 11.23 4.34 0.91
C VAL A 137 10.99 4.68 2.38
N ILE A 138 12.03 4.61 3.20
CA ILE A 138 11.96 4.97 4.62
C ILE A 138 11.60 6.44 4.79
N ASN A 139 12.23 7.34 4.04
CA ASN A 139 11.93 8.76 4.10
C ASN A 139 10.48 9.06 3.74
N GLN A 140 9.93 8.41 2.71
CA GLN A 140 8.52 8.55 2.33
C GLN A 140 7.56 8.06 3.43
N ILE A 141 7.95 7.08 4.23
CA ILE A 141 7.18 6.64 5.40
C ILE A 141 7.31 7.63 6.56
N LEU A 142 8.52 8.10 6.85
CA LEU A 142 8.78 8.98 8.00
C LEU A 142 8.21 10.40 7.82
N TYR A 143 8.27 10.92 6.60
CA TYR A 143 7.78 12.27 6.25
C TYR A 143 6.37 12.25 5.63
N PHE A 144 5.64 11.16 5.82
CA PHE A 144 4.26 11.03 5.35
C PHE A 144 3.35 12.08 5.98
N ASP A 145 2.64 12.85 5.16
CA ASP A 145 1.69 13.86 5.65
C ASP A 145 0.39 13.20 6.13
N VAL A 146 0.39 12.77 7.38
CA VAL A 146 -0.75 12.15 8.06
C VAL A 146 -1.96 13.08 8.08
N ILE A 147 -1.75 14.38 8.27
CA ILE A 147 -2.85 15.36 8.40
C ILE A 147 -3.56 15.55 7.05
N ALA A 148 -2.80 15.75 5.98
CA ALA A 148 -3.37 15.86 4.64
C ALA A 148 -4.09 14.57 4.22
N CYS A 149 -3.51 13.42 4.54
CA CYS A 149 -4.12 12.12 4.27
C CYS A 149 -5.44 11.93 5.03
N GLN A 150 -5.49 12.26 6.34
CA GLN A 150 -6.72 12.21 7.13
C GLN A 150 -7.81 13.12 6.57
N LYS A 151 -7.47 14.35 6.18
CA LYS A 151 -8.43 15.28 5.58
C LYS A 151 -9.03 14.72 4.30
N THR A 152 -8.20 14.12 3.45
CA THR A 152 -8.66 13.51 2.21
C THR A 152 -9.55 12.30 2.49
N ALA A 153 -9.16 11.42 3.41
CA ALA A 153 -9.97 10.26 3.82
C ALA A 153 -11.34 10.67 4.36
N LEU A 154 -11.39 11.70 5.19
CA LEU A 154 -12.65 12.24 5.73
C LEU A 154 -13.56 12.80 4.63
N ASN A 155 -13.00 13.49 3.63
CA ASN A 155 -13.79 13.97 2.50
C ASN A 155 -14.41 12.82 1.71
N TYR A 156 -13.69 11.71 1.51
CA TYR A 156 -14.24 10.51 0.87
C TYR A 156 -15.38 9.90 1.68
N TYR A 157 -15.21 9.81 2.99
CA TYR A 157 -16.24 9.30 3.89
C TYR A 157 -17.52 10.16 3.82
N ASN A 158 -17.38 11.47 3.92
CA ASN A 158 -18.51 12.40 3.84
C ASN A 158 -19.25 12.33 2.48
N ASN A 159 -18.50 12.24 1.39
CA ASN A 159 -19.08 12.06 0.05
C ASN A 159 -19.85 10.75 -0.07
N TYR A 160 -19.31 9.67 0.51
CA TYR A 160 -19.99 8.38 0.55
C TYR A 160 -21.30 8.44 1.34
N GLU A 161 -21.31 9.08 2.53
CA GLU A 161 -22.52 9.25 3.33
C GLU A 161 -23.59 10.07 2.60
N GLN A 162 -23.19 11.16 1.94
CA GLN A 162 -24.10 11.97 1.13
C GLN A 162 -24.71 11.14 -0.01
N MET A 163 -23.89 10.38 -0.73
CA MET A 163 -24.37 9.50 -1.79
C MET A 163 -25.36 8.47 -1.27
N MET A 164 -25.03 7.80 -0.15
CA MET A 164 -25.92 6.81 0.46
C MET A 164 -27.25 7.41 0.93
N SER A 165 -27.21 8.61 1.52
CA SER A 165 -28.42 9.35 1.93
C SER A 165 -29.30 9.66 0.74
N SER A 166 -28.72 10.16 -0.37
CA SER A 166 -29.46 10.45 -1.61
C SER A 166 -30.12 9.20 -2.20
N ILE A 167 -29.43 8.06 -2.17
CA ILE A 167 -29.98 6.78 -2.62
C ILE A 167 -31.19 6.37 -1.75
N LEU A 168 -31.05 6.49 -0.44
CA LEU A 168 -32.14 6.14 0.49
C LEU A 168 -33.38 7.03 0.32
N GLU A 169 -33.21 8.31 0.00
CA GLU A 169 -34.33 9.22 -0.30
C GLU A 169 -35.10 8.79 -1.54
N VAL A 170 -34.40 8.35 -2.60
CA VAL A 170 -35.05 7.83 -3.82
C VAL A 170 -35.88 6.59 -3.52
N PHE A 171 -35.45 5.72 -2.61
CA PHE A 171 -36.23 4.53 -2.21
C PHE A 171 -37.44 4.86 -1.33
N LYS A 172 -37.37 5.94 -0.54
CA LYS A 172 -38.50 6.38 0.33
C LYS A 172 -39.58 7.12 -0.45
N SER A 173 -39.26 7.68 -1.61
CA SER A 173 -40.19 8.44 -2.45
C SER A 173 -41.02 7.57 -3.42
N LYS A 174 -40.83 6.28 -3.40
CA LYS A 174 -41.61 5.27 -4.12
C LYS A 174 -42.52 4.51 -3.15
#